data_3fa9352ec08533835a05cc60e54a18ee
#
_entry.id   3fa9352ec08533835a05cc60e54a18ee
#
_cell.length_a   1.000
_cell.length_b   1.000
_cell.length_c   1.000
_cell.angle_alpha   90.00
_cell.angle_beta   90.00
_cell.angle_gamma   90.00
#
_symmetry.space_group_name_H-M   'P 1'
#
loop_
_entity.id
_entity.type
_entity.pdbx_description
1 polymer ?
#
loop_
_entity_poly.entity_id
_entity_poly.type
_entity_poly.pdbx_seq_one_letter_code
_entity_poly.pdbx_strand_id
1 'polypeptide(L)'
;METKQYPDMECDVVIAGCGVAGLYAALNLPTSTRVIMLSKGAVDECDSMLAQGGICVLPEGSDYDAFFEDTMHAGHYENRRESVDIMIRSSRSVINDLLAMGVDFERKADGSLNFTREGAHSRPRIAFHADITGKEITTKLLQAVRKLDNVQILEHVAMTDILTGERDGVTVCVGVVAVSVDEDNSVRPADELANAAEGVHAGEPFKIHARHTLWATGGIGGVYDHSTNYPQLTGDACYIAQEHGIKMEHLDYVQIHPTGLFSPQPGRTFLISESCRGEGAILLNAAGERFTDELQPRDVVAAAIREQMKQDGTEHEWLSFAPVERDVVTGHFANIRARCLEDGRDILDEPIPVTPTQHYFMGGVWVDKDGRTSMPELYAAGETACNGVHGKNRLASNSLLEALVWGRRAAWYMRTGESLAVEQAGEPALDGRHRALSADSLAIDDLARAAGTQAVEE
;
A
#
# COMPACT_ATOMS: atom_id res chain seq x y z
N MET A 1 -0.63 27.46 11.00
CA MET A 1 -1.21 28.07 9.78
C MET A 1 -2.71 28.16 9.96
N GLU A 2 -3.39 29.16 9.38
CA GLU A 2 -4.87 29.15 9.41
C GLU A 2 -5.36 27.95 8.61
N THR A 3 -6.25 27.15 9.18
CA THR A 3 -6.88 26.01 8.49
C THR A 3 -7.77 26.54 7.38
N LYS A 4 -7.65 25.92 6.20
CA LYS A 4 -8.43 26.31 5.02
C LYS A 4 -9.90 25.95 5.22
N GLN A 5 -10.80 26.90 4.99
CA GLN A 5 -12.25 26.66 5.07
C GLN A 5 -12.77 26.20 3.72
N TYR A 6 -13.60 25.15 3.74
CA TYR A 6 -14.28 24.63 2.55
C TYR A 6 -15.79 24.69 2.73
N PRO A 7 -16.54 25.06 1.68
CA PRO A 7 -17.99 24.89 1.65
C PRO A 7 -18.36 23.41 1.49
N ASP A 8 -19.63 23.08 1.72
CA ASP A 8 -20.18 21.80 1.30
C ASP A 8 -19.99 21.59 -0.21
N MET A 9 -19.62 20.36 -0.60
CA MET A 9 -19.24 20.02 -1.97
C MET A 9 -20.06 18.85 -2.50
N GLU A 10 -20.09 18.68 -3.82
CA GLU A 10 -20.73 17.55 -4.51
C GLU A 10 -19.80 16.96 -5.57
N CYS A 11 -19.76 15.63 -5.64
CA CYS A 11 -19.05 14.89 -6.69
C CYS A 11 -19.76 13.57 -7.01
N ASP A 12 -19.28 12.83 -8.00
CA ASP A 12 -19.80 11.49 -8.30
C ASP A 12 -19.12 10.42 -7.41
N VAL A 13 -17.82 10.59 -7.15
CA VAL A 13 -17.03 9.70 -6.29
C VAL A 13 -16.16 10.52 -5.34
N VAL A 14 -16.22 10.23 -4.05
CA VAL A 14 -15.23 10.72 -3.07
C VAL A 14 -14.30 9.57 -2.67
N ILE A 15 -12.99 9.85 -2.67
CA ILE A 15 -11.94 8.89 -2.31
C ILE A 15 -11.19 9.43 -1.09
N ALA A 16 -11.27 8.75 0.04
CA ALA A 16 -10.48 9.09 1.22
C ALA A 16 -9.16 8.31 1.20
N GLY A 17 -8.06 9.00 0.93
CA GLY A 17 -6.71 8.46 0.83
C GLY A 17 -6.11 8.56 -0.57
N CYS A 18 -4.86 9.04 -0.62
CA CYS A 18 -4.07 9.25 -1.84
C CYS A 18 -2.89 8.28 -2.00
N GLY A 19 -2.95 7.11 -1.36
CA GLY A 19 -2.05 5.98 -1.63
C GLY A 19 -2.34 5.31 -2.98
N VAL A 20 -1.57 4.27 -3.34
CA VAL A 20 -1.71 3.59 -4.65
C VAL A 20 -3.13 3.09 -4.92
N ALA A 21 -3.87 2.63 -3.89
CA ALA A 21 -5.26 2.17 -4.06
C ALA A 21 -6.18 3.30 -4.55
N GLY A 22 -6.16 4.46 -3.86
CA GLY A 22 -6.99 5.61 -4.20
C GLY A 22 -6.61 6.23 -5.54
N LEU A 23 -5.31 6.43 -5.78
CA LEU A 23 -4.81 7.00 -7.05
C LEU A 23 -5.17 6.11 -8.24
N TYR A 24 -4.97 4.81 -8.10
CA TYR A 24 -5.26 3.88 -9.19
C TYR A 24 -6.77 3.68 -9.41
N ALA A 25 -7.59 3.77 -8.34
CA ALA A 25 -9.04 3.81 -8.48
C ALA A 25 -9.47 5.04 -9.30
N ALA A 26 -8.97 6.23 -8.98
CA ALA A 26 -9.27 7.47 -9.72
C ALA A 26 -8.92 7.34 -11.23
N LEU A 27 -7.77 6.73 -11.55
CA LEU A 27 -7.33 6.48 -12.94
C LEU A 27 -8.19 5.44 -13.68
N ASN A 28 -8.93 4.60 -12.96
CA ASN A 28 -9.82 3.58 -13.53
C ASN A 28 -11.29 4.01 -13.60
N LEU A 29 -11.59 5.25 -13.21
CA LEU A 29 -12.88 5.89 -13.42
C LEU A 29 -12.91 6.61 -14.79
N PRO A 30 -14.10 6.77 -15.44
CA PRO A 30 -14.25 7.58 -16.64
C PRO A 30 -13.86 9.04 -16.41
N THR A 31 -13.31 9.70 -17.42
CA THR A 31 -12.99 11.14 -17.37
C THR A 31 -14.21 12.05 -17.19
N SER A 32 -15.42 11.52 -17.45
CA SER A 32 -16.68 12.19 -17.16
C SER A 32 -17.12 12.14 -15.69
N THR A 33 -16.47 11.33 -14.85
CA THR A 33 -16.78 11.17 -13.42
C THR A 33 -16.08 12.24 -12.61
N ARG A 34 -16.81 13.08 -11.88
CA ARG A 34 -16.22 14.08 -10.98
C ARG A 34 -15.73 13.37 -9.71
N VAL A 35 -14.45 13.49 -9.41
CA VAL A 35 -13.79 12.84 -8.29
C VAL A 35 -13.20 13.88 -7.33
N ILE A 36 -13.46 13.73 -6.04
CA ILE A 36 -12.74 14.44 -4.98
C ILE A 36 -11.92 13.42 -4.20
N MET A 37 -10.62 13.67 -4.07
CA MET A 37 -9.71 12.86 -3.27
C MET A 37 -9.27 13.65 -2.04
N LEU A 38 -9.21 12.96 -0.87
CA LEU A 38 -8.77 13.55 0.39
C LEU A 38 -7.43 12.96 0.81
N SER A 39 -6.51 13.82 1.25
CA SER A 39 -5.28 13.43 1.92
C SER A 39 -5.22 14.10 3.29
N LYS A 40 -5.09 13.31 4.36
CA LYS A 40 -5.04 13.80 5.75
C LYS A 40 -3.77 14.61 6.03
N GLY A 41 -2.64 14.25 5.42
CA GLY A 41 -1.40 15.04 5.35
C GLY A 41 -1.12 15.55 3.95
N ALA A 42 0.14 15.80 3.61
CA ALA A 42 0.56 16.04 2.25
C ALA A 42 0.29 14.80 1.37
N VAL A 43 0.03 15.01 0.10
CA VAL A 43 -0.42 13.93 -0.81
C VAL A 43 0.65 12.85 -1.05
N ASP A 44 1.90 13.16 -0.85
CA ASP A 44 3.05 12.25 -0.96
C ASP A 44 3.45 11.62 0.40
N GLU A 45 2.79 12.00 1.49
CA GLU A 45 2.97 11.38 2.80
C GLU A 45 2.04 10.18 2.97
N CYS A 46 2.28 9.12 2.22
CA CYS A 46 1.55 7.86 2.33
C CYS A 46 2.50 6.67 2.35
N ASP A 47 2.11 5.58 3.00
CA ASP A 47 2.96 4.38 3.15
C ASP A 47 3.31 3.73 1.81
N SER A 48 2.50 3.95 0.78
CA SER A 48 2.83 3.50 -0.57
C SER A 48 4.14 4.11 -1.08
N MET A 49 4.45 5.37 -0.71
CA MET A 49 5.74 6.01 -1.02
C MET A 49 6.93 5.37 -0.30
N LEU A 50 6.69 4.71 0.83
CA LEU A 50 7.72 4.12 1.68
C LEU A 50 8.08 2.68 1.31
N ALA A 51 7.32 2.02 0.44
CA ALA A 51 7.54 0.62 0.10
C ALA A 51 8.86 0.45 -0.68
N GLN A 52 9.80 -0.28 -0.08
CA GLN A 52 11.17 -0.43 -0.58
C GLN A 52 11.32 -1.62 -1.54
N GLY A 53 10.76 -2.80 -1.17
CA GLY A 53 11.04 -4.07 -1.82
C GLY A 53 10.61 -4.13 -3.28
N GLY A 54 9.33 -4.18 -3.53
CA GLY A 54 8.82 -4.29 -4.90
C GLY A 54 7.34 -4.60 -4.98
N ILE A 55 6.93 -5.08 -6.13
CA ILE A 55 5.57 -5.52 -6.43
C ILE A 55 5.59 -6.91 -7.07
N CYS A 56 4.81 -7.84 -6.50
CA CYS A 56 4.69 -9.17 -7.07
C CYS A 56 3.97 -9.14 -8.41
N VAL A 57 4.40 -10.02 -9.29
CA VAL A 57 3.74 -10.28 -10.58
C VAL A 57 3.83 -11.77 -10.93
N LEU A 58 2.92 -12.27 -11.74
CA LEU A 58 3.00 -13.59 -12.35
C LEU A 58 3.90 -13.51 -13.60
N PRO A 59 5.20 -13.84 -13.54
CA PRO A 59 6.09 -13.67 -14.71
C PRO A 59 5.71 -14.56 -15.87
N GLU A 60 5.33 -15.81 -15.54
CA GLU A 60 4.87 -16.84 -16.48
C GLU A 60 3.72 -17.63 -15.86
N GLY A 61 2.82 -18.16 -16.70
CA GLY A 61 1.70 -18.98 -16.23
C GLY A 61 2.13 -20.21 -15.40
N SER A 62 3.32 -20.74 -15.65
CA SER A 62 3.94 -21.85 -14.91
C SER A 62 4.33 -21.51 -13.46
N ASP A 63 4.35 -20.22 -13.07
CA ASP A 63 4.62 -19.80 -11.70
C ASP A 63 3.34 -19.67 -10.85
N TYR A 64 2.15 -19.81 -11.43
CA TYR A 64 0.89 -19.58 -10.74
C TYR A 64 0.76 -20.42 -9.45
N ASP A 65 0.96 -21.73 -9.55
CA ASP A 65 0.77 -22.64 -8.41
C ASP A 65 1.77 -22.32 -7.27
N ALA A 66 3.01 -21.99 -7.64
CA ALA A 66 4.04 -21.61 -6.67
C ALA A 66 3.72 -20.27 -6.00
N PHE A 67 3.26 -19.28 -6.76
CA PHE A 67 2.88 -17.98 -6.21
C PHE A 67 1.66 -18.10 -5.28
N PHE A 68 0.66 -18.89 -5.70
CA PHE A 68 -0.52 -19.18 -4.91
C PHE A 68 -0.15 -19.86 -3.59
N GLU A 69 0.67 -20.91 -3.64
CA GLU A 69 1.09 -21.65 -2.45
C GLU A 69 1.94 -20.80 -1.50
N ASP A 70 2.92 -20.04 -2.03
CA ASP A 70 3.73 -19.12 -1.22
C ASP A 70 2.84 -18.09 -0.48
N THR A 71 1.82 -17.54 -1.15
CA THR A 71 0.88 -16.60 -0.54
C THR A 71 0.03 -17.26 0.55
N MET A 72 -0.51 -18.45 0.28
CA MET A 72 -1.31 -19.21 1.24
C MET A 72 -0.50 -19.63 2.47
N HIS A 73 0.72 -20.12 2.24
CA HIS A 73 1.63 -20.55 3.31
C HIS A 73 2.03 -19.36 4.21
N ALA A 74 2.43 -18.23 3.62
CA ALA A 74 2.77 -17.02 4.38
C ALA A 74 1.59 -16.52 5.22
N GLY A 75 0.36 -16.62 4.70
CA GLY A 75 -0.86 -16.24 5.39
C GLY A 75 -1.41 -17.29 6.36
N HIS A 76 -0.63 -18.35 6.68
CA HIS A 76 -1.04 -19.49 7.53
C HIS A 76 -2.28 -20.22 7.05
N TYR A 77 -2.56 -20.18 5.72
CA TYR A 77 -3.77 -20.74 5.08
C TYR A 77 -5.09 -20.12 5.58
N GLU A 78 -5.03 -18.97 6.24
CA GLU A 78 -6.20 -18.20 6.65
C GLU A 78 -6.66 -17.18 5.58
N ASN A 79 -6.06 -17.25 4.40
CA ASN A 79 -6.39 -16.43 3.24
C ASN A 79 -7.72 -16.83 2.61
N ARG A 80 -8.45 -15.89 2.03
CA ARG A 80 -9.54 -16.19 1.09
C ARG A 80 -8.95 -16.61 -0.26
N ARG A 81 -9.09 -17.89 -0.61
CA ARG A 81 -8.52 -18.47 -1.84
C ARG A 81 -8.95 -17.72 -3.12
N GLU A 82 -10.22 -17.30 -3.19
CA GLU A 82 -10.74 -16.51 -4.32
C GLU A 82 -9.98 -15.17 -4.44
N SER A 83 -9.72 -14.49 -3.34
CA SER A 83 -9.00 -13.22 -3.33
C SER A 83 -7.54 -13.38 -3.77
N VAL A 84 -6.88 -14.44 -3.33
CA VAL A 84 -5.51 -14.77 -3.78
C VAL A 84 -5.47 -15.05 -5.28
N ASP A 85 -6.42 -15.84 -5.80
CA ASP A 85 -6.55 -16.13 -7.24
C ASP A 85 -6.75 -14.86 -8.07
N ILE A 86 -7.67 -13.98 -7.64
CA ILE A 86 -7.94 -12.70 -8.28
C ILE A 86 -6.67 -11.84 -8.32
N MET A 87 -5.97 -11.70 -7.20
CA MET A 87 -4.75 -10.88 -7.12
C MET A 87 -3.68 -11.38 -8.09
N ILE A 88 -3.38 -12.66 -8.06
CA ILE A 88 -2.32 -13.26 -8.88
C ILE A 88 -2.63 -13.11 -10.37
N ARG A 89 -3.85 -13.44 -10.79
CA ARG A 89 -4.26 -13.37 -12.20
C ARG A 89 -4.30 -11.95 -12.73
N SER A 90 -4.67 -10.98 -11.89
CA SER A 90 -4.69 -9.56 -12.26
C SER A 90 -3.31 -8.91 -12.32
N SER A 91 -2.26 -9.57 -11.82
CA SER A 91 -0.94 -8.95 -11.63
C SER A 91 -0.30 -8.45 -12.93
N ARG A 92 -0.43 -9.22 -14.02
CA ARG A 92 0.21 -8.86 -15.31
C ARG A 92 -0.42 -7.61 -15.92
N SER A 93 -1.75 -7.49 -15.88
CA SER A 93 -2.42 -6.28 -16.39
C SER A 93 -2.09 -5.06 -15.56
N VAL A 94 -1.99 -5.20 -14.23
CA VAL A 94 -1.56 -4.10 -13.35
C VAL A 94 -0.13 -3.65 -13.69
N ILE A 95 0.82 -4.58 -13.85
CA ILE A 95 2.19 -4.22 -14.23
C ILE A 95 2.25 -3.57 -15.61
N ASN A 96 1.45 -4.03 -16.57
CA ASN A 96 1.37 -3.40 -17.90
C ASN A 96 0.83 -1.97 -17.83
N ASP A 97 -0.19 -1.70 -17.01
CA ASP A 97 -0.69 -0.34 -16.78
C ASP A 97 0.40 0.55 -16.17
N LEU A 98 1.16 0.04 -15.19
CA LEU A 98 2.26 0.78 -14.57
C LEU A 98 3.38 1.09 -15.56
N LEU A 99 3.76 0.12 -16.41
CA LEU A 99 4.73 0.31 -17.49
C LEU A 99 4.24 1.36 -18.51
N ALA A 100 2.97 1.31 -18.90
CA ALA A 100 2.37 2.28 -19.82
C ALA A 100 2.34 3.71 -19.23
N MET A 101 2.27 3.84 -17.91
CA MET A 101 2.39 5.12 -17.20
C MET A 101 3.85 5.55 -16.97
N GLY A 102 4.82 4.78 -17.44
CA GLY A 102 6.25 5.11 -17.35
C GLY A 102 6.88 4.79 -16.00
N VAL A 103 6.35 3.81 -15.26
CA VAL A 103 7.06 3.25 -14.09
C VAL A 103 8.31 2.55 -14.57
N ASP A 104 9.46 2.93 -14.02
CA ASP A 104 10.78 2.43 -14.41
C ASP A 104 11.19 1.25 -13.51
N PHE A 105 10.76 0.03 -13.91
CA PHE A 105 11.22 -1.19 -13.27
C PHE A 105 12.59 -1.62 -13.82
N GLU A 106 13.41 -2.24 -12.96
CA GLU A 106 14.70 -2.82 -13.33
C GLU A 106 14.58 -3.81 -14.48
N ARG A 107 15.54 -3.76 -15.41
CA ARG A 107 15.57 -4.60 -16.61
C ARG A 107 16.87 -5.36 -16.74
N LYS A 108 16.78 -6.54 -17.34
CA LYS A 108 17.94 -7.32 -17.78
C LYS A 108 18.58 -6.68 -19.03
N ALA A 109 19.76 -7.15 -19.38
CA ALA A 109 20.50 -6.68 -20.57
C ALA A 109 19.73 -6.89 -21.90
N ASP A 110 18.79 -7.83 -21.94
CA ASP A 110 17.92 -8.10 -23.08
C ASP A 110 16.66 -7.21 -23.13
N GLY A 111 16.50 -6.30 -22.16
CA GLY A 111 15.36 -5.40 -22.02
C GLY A 111 14.14 -5.99 -21.32
N SER A 112 14.13 -7.28 -21.01
CA SER A 112 13.06 -7.89 -20.20
C SER A 112 13.13 -7.41 -18.74
N LEU A 113 11.96 -7.48 -18.03
CA LEU A 113 11.93 -7.13 -16.61
C LEU A 113 12.89 -8.03 -15.81
N ASN A 114 13.58 -7.42 -14.87
CA ASN A 114 14.35 -8.15 -13.87
C ASN A 114 13.46 -8.41 -12.66
N PHE A 115 13.56 -9.61 -12.08
CA PHE A 115 12.79 -10.00 -10.91
C PHE A 115 13.72 -10.42 -9.78
N THR A 116 13.45 -9.88 -8.57
CA THR A 116 14.11 -10.31 -7.34
C THR A 116 13.20 -11.24 -6.53
N ARG A 117 13.76 -11.78 -5.45
CA ARG A 117 13.09 -12.66 -4.50
C ARG A 117 13.26 -12.12 -3.08
N GLU A 118 12.18 -12.15 -2.30
CA GLU A 118 12.20 -11.87 -0.86
C GLU A 118 11.92 -13.14 -0.05
N GLY A 119 11.98 -13.03 1.27
CA GLY A 119 11.70 -14.13 2.18
C GLY A 119 10.31 -14.75 1.94
N ALA A 120 10.20 -16.05 2.20
CA ALA A 120 9.01 -16.86 1.95
C ALA A 120 8.56 -16.99 0.48
N HIS A 121 9.25 -16.40 -0.49
CA HIS A 121 9.04 -16.66 -1.90
C HIS A 121 9.85 -17.85 -2.39
N SER A 122 9.25 -18.78 -3.09
CA SER A 122 9.93 -19.93 -3.69
C SER A 122 10.66 -19.57 -5.00
N ARG A 123 10.23 -18.50 -5.70
CA ARG A 123 10.77 -18.06 -7.00
C ARG A 123 10.91 -16.54 -7.10
N PRO A 124 11.84 -16.03 -7.93
CA PRO A 124 11.87 -14.61 -8.26
C PRO A 124 10.61 -14.20 -9.03
N ARG A 125 9.83 -13.25 -8.50
CA ARG A 125 8.63 -12.71 -9.12
C ARG A 125 8.32 -11.27 -8.74
N ILE A 126 9.27 -10.59 -8.13
CA ILE A 126 9.09 -9.23 -7.62
C ILE A 126 9.75 -8.27 -8.59
N ALA A 127 8.94 -7.45 -9.28
CA ALA A 127 9.42 -6.31 -10.06
C ALA A 127 9.77 -5.17 -9.10
N PHE A 128 10.88 -4.47 -9.33
CA PHE A 128 11.42 -3.49 -8.40
C PHE A 128 12.11 -2.33 -9.11
N HIS A 129 12.32 -1.23 -8.40
CA HIS A 129 13.14 -0.09 -8.79
C HIS A 129 14.06 0.27 -7.62
N ALA A 130 15.30 -0.15 -7.67
CA ALA A 130 16.24 -0.08 -6.55
C ALA A 130 15.56 -0.52 -5.22
N ASP A 131 15.69 0.28 -4.16
CA ASP A 131 15.00 0.10 -2.88
C ASP A 131 13.93 1.18 -2.62
N ILE A 132 13.31 1.71 -3.70
CA ILE A 132 12.29 2.77 -3.67
C ILE A 132 11.10 2.49 -4.60
N THR A 133 10.76 1.24 -4.82
CA THR A 133 9.73 0.84 -5.78
C THR A 133 8.39 1.51 -5.54
N GLY A 134 7.96 1.60 -4.28
CA GLY A 134 6.71 2.25 -3.93
C GLY A 134 6.70 3.74 -4.26
N LYS A 135 7.81 4.44 -4.03
CA LYS A 135 7.99 5.85 -4.39
C LYS A 135 7.88 6.04 -5.90
N GLU A 136 8.53 5.18 -6.68
CA GLU A 136 8.47 5.24 -8.15
C GLU A 136 7.04 5.05 -8.64
N ILE A 137 6.36 3.98 -8.22
CA ILE A 137 4.97 3.70 -8.60
C ILE A 137 4.04 4.85 -8.19
N THR A 138 4.07 5.24 -6.92
CA THR A 138 3.12 6.23 -6.37
C THR A 138 3.33 7.60 -7.02
N THR A 139 4.58 7.99 -7.28
CA THR A 139 4.91 9.24 -7.97
C THR A 139 4.33 9.27 -9.39
N LYS A 140 4.45 8.18 -10.15
CA LYS A 140 3.88 8.10 -11.52
C LYS A 140 2.36 8.14 -11.50
N LEU A 141 1.72 7.40 -10.58
CA LEU A 141 0.27 7.43 -10.42
C LEU A 141 -0.22 8.85 -10.05
N LEU A 142 0.44 9.51 -9.09
CA LEU A 142 0.09 10.88 -8.69
C LEU A 142 0.27 11.88 -9.83
N GLN A 143 1.36 11.77 -10.59
CA GLN A 143 1.59 12.60 -11.78
C GLN A 143 0.51 12.37 -12.84
N ALA A 144 0.03 11.13 -13.00
CA ALA A 144 -1.04 10.81 -13.92
C ALA A 144 -2.37 11.40 -13.44
N VAL A 145 -2.73 11.24 -12.16
CA VAL A 145 -3.97 11.79 -11.57
C VAL A 145 -3.98 13.33 -11.65
N ARG A 146 -2.85 13.99 -11.39
CA ARG A 146 -2.73 15.47 -11.48
C ARG A 146 -2.96 16.04 -12.88
N LYS A 147 -2.94 15.21 -13.93
CA LYS A 147 -3.25 15.64 -15.31
C LYS A 147 -4.75 15.54 -15.64
N LEU A 148 -5.57 15.01 -14.73
CA LEU A 148 -7.00 14.80 -14.95
C LEU A 148 -7.79 16.01 -14.49
N ASP A 149 -8.50 16.65 -15.41
CA ASP A 149 -9.36 17.84 -15.12
C ASP A 149 -10.58 17.49 -14.27
N ASN A 150 -10.98 16.22 -14.22
CA ASN A 150 -12.14 15.74 -13.48
C ASN A 150 -11.81 15.27 -12.05
N VAL A 151 -10.55 15.37 -11.61
CA VAL A 151 -10.10 14.97 -10.27
C VAL A 151 -9.58 16.17 -9.50
N GLN A 152 -10.16 16.41 -8.33
CA GLN A 152 -9.69 17.40 -7.37
C GLN A 152 -9.08 16.72 -6.15
N ILE A 153 -7.84 17.06 -5.78
CA ILE A 153 -7.18 16.58 -4.58
C ILE A 153 -7.24 17.67 -3.50
N LEU A 154 -7.71 17.32 -2.32
CA LEU A 154 -7.70 18.16 -1.12
C LEU A 154 -6.67 17.62 -0.14
N GLU A 155 -5.55 18.32 -0.01
CA GLU A 155 -4.48 18.00 0.95
C GLU A 155 -4.80 18.63 2.30
N HIS A 156 -4.31 18.01 3.38
CA HIS A 156 -4.57 18.40 4.77
C HIS A 156 -6.08 18.45 5.07
N VAL A 157 -6.78 17.43 4.59
CA VAL A 157 -8.22 17.23 4.81
C VAL A 157 -8.45 15.80 5.30
N ALA A 158 -8.89 15.68 6.54
CA ALA A 158 -9.22 14.42 7.18
C ALA A 158 -10.72 14.11 7.01
N MET A 159 -11.04 12.86 6.66
CA MET A 159 -12.38 12.31 6.81
C MET A 159 -12.62 12.00 8.28
N THR A 160 -13.70 12.53 8.85
CA THR A 160 -14.05 12.30 10.26
C THR A 160 -15.31 11.47 10.43
N ASP A 161 -16.15 11.36 9.39
CA ASP A 161 -17.37 10.55 9.40
C ASP A 161 -17.85 10.30 7.96
N ILE A 162 -18.91 9.48 7.83
CA ILE A 162 -19.66 9.31 6.58
C ILE A 162 -21.04 9.97 6.67
N LEU A 163 -21.54 10.35 5.50
CA LEU A 163 -22.93 10.76 5.34
C LEU A 163 -23.77 9.53 4.98
N THR A 164 -24.87 9.34 5.68
CA THR A 164 -25.82 8.25 5.42
C THR A 164 -27.16 8.79 4.92
N GLY A 165 -27.81 8.00 4.06
CA GLY A 165 -29.14 8.24 3.57
C GLY A 165 -29.94 6.95 3.51
N GLU A 166 -31.20 7.01 3.13
CA GLU A 166 -32.02 5.83 2.91
C GLU A 166 -32.37 5.67 1.42
N ARG A 167 -32.26 4.44 0.90
CA ARG A 167 -32.72 4.06 -0.43
C ARG A 167 -33.48 2.73 -0.32
N ASP A 168 -34.76 2.73 -0.67
CA ASP A 168 -35.63 1.55 -0.60
C ASP A 168 -35.66 0.87 0.81
N GLY A 169 -35.57 1.69 1.86
CA GLY A 169 -35.54 1.20 3.25
C GLY A 169 -34.20 0.60 3.70
N VAL A 170 -33.14 0.80 2.92
CA VAL A 170 -31.77 0.38 3.25
C VAL A 170 -30.90 1.62 3.48
N THR A 171 -30.16 1.64 4.57
CA THR A 171 -29.14 2.68 4.82
C THR A 171 -28.01 2.56 3.83
N VAL A 172 -27.66 3.66 3.17
CA VAL A 172 -26.60 3.75 2.16
C VAL A 172 -25.64 4.88 2.51
N CYS A 173 -24.38 4.76 2.10
CA CYS A 173 -23.44 5.86 2.16
C CYS A 173 -23.75 6.88 1.04
N VAL A 174 -23.77 8.18 1.37
CA VAL A 174 -24.04 9.28 0.42
C VAL A 174 -22.95 10.34 0.46
N GLY A 175 -21.78 10.03 0.98
CA GLY A 175 -20.64 10.92 1.06
C GLY A 175 -19.89 10.86 2.38
N VAL A 176 -19.13 11.90 2.69
CA VAL A 176 -18.30 12.00 3.89
C VAL A 176 -18.46 13.35 4.59
N VAL A 177 -18.15 13.36 5.89
CA VAL A 177 -17.84 14.57 6.66
C VAL A 177 -16.33 14.71 6.72
N ALA A 178 -15.82 15.90 6.48
CA ALA A 178 -14.39 16.17 6.46
C ALA A 178 -14.06 17.46 7.21
N VAL A 179 -12.82 17.55 7.70
CA VAL A 179 -12.27 18.75 8.33
C VAL A 179 -10.90 19.06 7.74
N SER A 180 -10.56 20.34 7.66
CA SER A 180 -9.19 20.75 7.36
C SER A 180 -8.33 20.60 8.61
N VAL A 181 -7.11 20.12 8.45
CA VAL A 181 -6.13 19.94 9.52
C VAL A 181 -4.82 20.63 9.15
N ASP A 182 -4.04 21.04 10.14
CA ASP A 182 -2.63 21.42 9.94
C ASP A 182 -1.70 20.20 10.11
N GLU A 183 -0.40 20.40 9.90
CA GLU A 183 0.59 19.31 10.03
C GLU A 183 0.57 18.68 11.43
N ASP A 184 0.46 19.47 12.49
CA ASP A 184 0.49 18.99 13.87
C ASP A 184 -0.75 18.14 14.22
N ASN A 185 -1.89 18.44 13.60
CA ASN A 185 -3.15 17.74 13.83
C ASN A 185 -3.42 16.58 12.83
N SER A 186 -2.65 16.47 11.76
CA SER A 186 -2.80 15.37 10.78
C SER A 186 -2.57 13.98 11.37
N VAL A 187 -1.84 13.89 12.48
CA VAL A 187 -1.56 12.64 13.21
C VAL A 187 -2.67 12.23 14.20
N ARG A 188 -3.71 13.03 14.37
CA ARG A 188 -4.81 12.72 15.29
C ARG A 188 -5.84 11.79 14.67
N PRO A 189 -6.43 10.88 15.49
CA PRO A 189 -7.54 10.05 15.05
C PRO A 189 -8.80 10.85 14.68
N ALA A 190 -9.67 10.24 13.87
CA ALA A 190 -10.89 10.87 13.37
C ALA A 190 -11.85 11.32 14.48
N ASP A 191 -11.98 10.56 15.57
CA ASP A 191 -12.82 10.89 16.72
C ASP A 191 -12.33 12.13 17.48
N GLU A 192 -11.02 12.31 17.64
CA GLU A 192 -10.44 13.51 18.21
C GLU A 192 -10.67 14.74 17.33
N LEU A 193 -10.52 14.58 16.00
CA LEU A 193 -10.76 15.64 15.02
C LEU A 193 -12.24 16.06 14.95
N ALA A 194 -13.16 15.08 15.05
CA ALA A 194 -14.60 15.32 15.01
C ALA A 194 -15.12 16.07 16.25
N ASN A 195 -14.54 15.79 17.42
CA ASN A 195 -15.00 16.31 18.69
C ASN A 195 -14.32 17.64 19.13
N ALA A 196 -13.38 18.16 18.34
CA ALA A 196 -12.68 19.44 18.56
C ALA A 196 -12.31 19.66 20.04
N ALA A 197 -11.61 18.69 20.65
CA ALA A 197 -11.13 18.82 22.03
C ALA A 197 -10.23 20.06 22.18
N GLU A 198 -10.14 20.64 23.39
CA GLU A 198 -9.28 21.82 23.64
C GLU A 198 -7.86 21.58 23.09
N GLY A 199 -7.41 22.47 22.18
CA GLY A 199 -6.09 22.41 21.56
C GLY A 199 -6.03 21.69 20.20
N VAL A 200 -7.15 21.16 19.69
CA VAL A 200 -7.22 20.64 18.32
C VAL A 200 -7.62 21.78 17.38
N HIS A 201 -6.71 22.24 16.55
CA HIS A 201 -6.98 23.21 15.49
C HIS A 201 -7.43 22.51 14.21
N ALA A 202 -8.65 21.97 14.22
CA ALA A 202 -9.34 21.55 13.01
C ALA A 202 -10.20 22.71 12.48
N GLY A 203 -10.39 22.76 11.15
CA GLY A 203 -11.34 23.67 10.53
C GLY A 203 -12.79 23.27 10.87
N GLU A 204 -13.74 24.12 10.52
CA GLU A 204 -15.15 23.79 10.61
C GLU A 204 -15.45 22.56 9.73
N PRO A 205 -16.24 21.57 10.24
CA PRO A 205 -16.64 20.41 9.44
C PRO A 205 -17.44 20.84 8.20
N PHE A 206 -17.15 20.20 7.06
CA PHE A 206 -17.89 20.37 5.82
C PHE A 206 -18.28 19.02 5.23
N LYS A 207 -19.27 19.00 4.38
CA LYS A 207 -19.82 17.78 3.79
C LYS A 207 -19.39 17.64 2.33
N ILE A 208 -19.07 16.43 1.92
CA ILE A 208 -18.87 16.08 0.52
C ILE A 208 -19.91 15.04 0.18
N HIS A 209 -20.96 15.45 -0.54
CA HIS A 209 -21.97 14.55 -1.04
C HIS A 209 -21.46 13.81 -2.28
N ALA A 210 -21.58 12.48 -2.28
CA ALA A 210 -21.11 11.65 -3.37
C ALA A 210 -22.05 10.47 -3.60
N ARG A 211 -22.14 10.01 -4.85
CA ARG A 211 -22.87 8.78 -5.18
C ARG A 211 -22.14 7.53 -4.65
N HIS A 212 -20.82 7.55 -4.70
CA HIS A 212 -19.96 6.46 -4.22
C HIS A 212 -18.85 7.01 -3.34
N THR A 213 -18.50 6.27 -2.31
CA THR A 213 -17.40 6.59 -1.39
C THR A 213 -16.40 5.45 -1.38
N LEU A 214 -15.12 5.74 -1.62
CA LEU A 214 -14.02 4.77 -1.50
C LEU A 214 -13.12 5.12 -0.31
N TRP A 215 -12.98 4.21 0.63
CA TRP A 215 -11.98 4.26 1.67
C TRP A 215 -10.67 3.62 1.21
N ALA A 216 -9.62 4.42 1.11
CA ALA A 216 -8.25 4.02 0.81
C ALA A 216 -7.28 4.66 1.83
N THR A 217 -7.71 4.72 3.09
CA THR A 217 -7.12 5.51 4.17
C THR A 217 -5.85 4.89 4.76
N GLY A 218 -5.42 3.73 4.28
CA GLY A 218 -4.29 2.98 4.82
C GLY A 218 -4.64 2.24 6.11
N GLY A 219 -3.61 1.87 6.87
CA GLY A 219 -3.74 1.02 8.05
C GLY A 219 -3.86 1.76 9.37
N ILE A 220 -3.29 1.15 10.40
CA ILE A 220 -3.37 1.59 11.81
C ILE A 220 -1.99 1.87 12.42
N GLY A 221 -0.94 2.00 11.61
CA GLY A 221 0.45 2.05 12.11
C GLY A 221 0.75 3.24 13.00
N GLY A 222 0.03 4.36 12.82
CA GLY A 222 0.19 5.57 13.63
C GLY A 222 -0.22 5.43 15.09
N VAL A 223 -0.95 4.36 15.48
CA VAL A 223 -1.30 4.10 16.89
C VAL A 223 -0.22 3.29 17.64
N TYR A 224 0.88 2.93 16.97
CA TYR A 224 1.98 2.16 17.56
C TYR A 224 3.20 3.04 17.80
N ASP A 225 3.83 2.92 18.96
CA ASP A 225 5.04 3.65 19.33
C ASP A 225 6.23 3.38 18.39
N HIS A 226 6.30 2.15 17.86
CA HIS A 226 7.32 1.69 16.91
C HIS A 226 6.67 1.15 15.64
N SER A 227 6.63 1.99 14.61
CA SER A 227 6.01 1.65 13.34
C SER A 227 6.85 2.15 12.17
N THR A 228 6.83 1.43 11.04
CA THR A 228 7.39 1.89 9.78
C THR A 228 6.46 2.84 9.04
N ASN A 229 5.21 2.96 9.49
CA ASN A 229 4.16 3.74 8.85
C ASN A 229 4.23 5.22 9.19
N TYR A 230 3.58 6.03 8.39
CA TYR A 230 3.36 7.44 8.74
C TYR A 230 2.43 7.57 9.96
N PRO A 231 2.68 8.54 10.87
CA PRO A 231 1.88 8.72 12.11
C PRO A 231 0.41 9.04 11.87
N GLN A 232 0.07 9.67 10.74
CA GLN A 232 -1.31 10.02 10.38
C GLN A 232 -2.19 8.81 10.03
N LEU A 233 -1.65 7.59 9.93
CA LEU A 233 -2.40 6.37 9.68
C LEU A 233 -2.99 5.81 10.99
N THR A 234 -4.04 6.43 11.45
CA THR A 234 -4.64 6.23 12.78
C THR A 234 -5.87 5.30 12.78
N GLY A 235 -6.15 4.62 11.65
CA GLY A 235 -7.25 3.67 11.56
C GLY A 235 -8.64 4.33 11.46
N ASP A 236 -8.73 5.54 10.93
CA ASP A 236 -9.96 6.35 10.88
C ASP A 236 -11.15 5.61 10.29
N ALA A 237 -10.95 4.86 9.19
CA ALA A 237 -12.01 4.07 8.57
C ALA A 237 -12.51 2.94 9.49
N CYS A 238 -11.65 2.33 10.31
CA CYS A 238 -12.06 1.30 11.27
C CYS A 238 -12.91 1.90 12.39
N TYR A 239 -12.52 3.07 12.89
CA TYR A 239 -13.31 3.80 13.88
C TYR A 239 -14.70 4.14 13.32
N ILE A 240 -14.79 4.77 12.16
CA ILE A 240 -16.04 5.13 11.50
C ILE A 240 -16.88 3.87 11.20
N ALA A 241 -16.24 2.78 10.76
CA ALA A 241 -16.92 1.52 10.52
C ALA A 241 -17.60 0.95 11.78
N GLN A 242 -16.94 1.07 12.93
CA GLN A 242 -17.48 0.65 14.21
C GLN A 242 -18.72 1.46 14.59
N GLU A 243 -18.66 2.79 14.47
CA GLU A 243 -19.78 3.68 14.82
C GLU A 243 -21.03 3.42 13.93
N HIS A 244 -20.83 3.06 12.67
CA HIS A 244 -21.90 2.79 11.71
C HIS A 244 -22.29 1.31 11.57
N GLY A 245 -21.70 0.42 12.37
CA GLY A 245 -21.99 -1.02 12.31
C GLY A 245 -21.57 -1.67 10.99
N ILE A 246 -20.58 -1.10 10.29
CA ILE A 246 -20.01 -1.66 9.07
C ILE A 246 -19.12 -2.84 9.44
N LYS A 247 -19.25 -3.95 8.69
CA LYS A 247 -18.53 -5.18 8.99
C LYS A 247 -17.03 -5.00 8.89
N MET A 248 -16.32 -5.45 9.92
CA MET A 248 -14.85 -5.55 9.96
C MET A 248 -14.44 -6.99 10.22
N GLU A 249 -13.22 -7.36 9.84
CA GLU A 249 -12.64 -8.68 10.11
C GLU A 249 -11.18 -8.55 10.56
N HIS A 250 -10.77 -9.48 11.43
CA HIS A 250 -9.37 -9.72 11.79
C HIS A 250 -8.61 -8.49 12.31
N LEU A 251 -9.21 -7.70 13.20
CA LEU A 251 -8.58 -6.49 13.74
C LEU A 251 -7.32 -6.77 14.57
N ASP A 252 -7.08 -8.04 14.93
CA ASP A 252 -5.87 -8.53 15.60
C ASP A 252 -4.76 -8.98 14.62
N TYR A 253 -5.01 -8.97 13.30
CA TYR A 253 -4.00 -9.38 12.30
C TYR A 253 -3.10 -8.20 11.95
N VAL A 254 -2.06 -8.02 12.76
CA VAL A 254 -1.03 -6.99 12.59
C VAL A 254 0.31 -7.65 12.32
N GLN A 255 0.94 -7.31 11.21
CA GLN A 255 2.26 -7.80 10.86
C GLN A 255 3.36 -6.98 11.51
N ILE A 256 4.27 -7.69 12.15
CA ILE A 256 5.52 -7.13 12.68
C ILE A 256 6.63 -7.43 11.67
N HIS A 257 7.31 -6.40 11.17
CA HIS A 257 8.48 -6.56 10.32
C HIS A 257 9.70 -6.89 11.18
N PRO A 258 10.51 -7.88 10.80
CA PRO A 258 11.68 -8.28 11.58
C PRO A 258 12.75 -7.20 11.74
N THR A 259 12.98 -6.41 10.69
CA THR A 259 14.15 -5.55 10.55
C THR A 259 13.79 -4.07 10.36
N GLY A 260 13.24 -3.43 11.39
CA GLY A 260 13.26 -1.97 11.51
C GLY A 260 14.64 -1.50 11.96
N LEU A 261 15.15 -0.41 11.43
CA LEU A 261 16.41 0.19 11.90
C LEU A 261 16.20 0.71 13.34
N PHE A 262 16.90 0.12 14.28
CA PHE A 262 16.78 0.54 15.67
C PHE A 262 17.35 1.94 15.88
N SER A 263 16.55 2.80 16.52
CA SER A 263 16.96 4.13 16.99
C SER A 263 16.42 4.36 18.40
N PRO A 264 17.21 4.88 19.33
CA PRO A 264 16.72 5.27 20.65
C PRO A 264 15.90 6.57 20.59
N GLN A 265 15.85 7.26 19.46
CA GLN A 265 15.07 8.48 19.28
C GLN A 265 13.62 8.11 18.91
N PRO A 266 12.61 8.83 19.45
CA PRO A 266 11.22 8.61 19.05
C PRO A 266 11.00 9.02 17.59
N GLY A 267 10.02 8.38 16.96
CA GLY A 267 9.61 8.68 15.60
C GLY A 267 9.39 7.43 14.75
N ARG A 268 9.10 7.65 13.48
CA ARG A 268 8.87 6.57 12.53
C ARG A 268 10.13 5.73 12.36
N THR A 269 10.01 4.42 12.56
CA THR A 269 11.09 3.45 12.36
C THR A 269 11.39 3.32 10.86
N PHE A 270 12.67 3.51 10.48
CA PHE A 270 13.09 3.29 9.10
C PHE A 270 13.11 1.79 8.78
N LEU A 271 12.45 1.39 7.70
CA LEU A 271 12.40 -0.01 7.26
C LEU A 271 13.75 -0.41 6.63
N ILE A 272 14.32 -1.54 7.08
CA ILE A 272 15.37 -2.25 6.33
C ILE A 272 14.67 -3.36 5.56
N SER A 273 14.62 -3.23 4.24
CA SER A 273 13.86 -4.10 3.34
C SER A 273 14.16 -5.57 3.55
N GLU A 274 13.15 -6.39 3.38
CA GLU A 274 13.29 -7.84 3.33
C GLU A 274 14.17 -8.32 2.18
N SER A 275 14.22 -7.57 1.08
CA SER A 275 15.12 -7.83 -0.05
C SER A 275 16.58 -7.95 0.39
N CYS A 276 17.01 -7.21 1.44
CA CYS A 276 18.37 -7.32 1.98
C CYS A 276 18.67 -8.76 2.45
N ARG A 277 17.71 -9.39 3.16
CA ARG A 277 17.82 -10.79 3.59
C ARG A 277 17.68 -11.75 2.39
N GLY A 278 16.84 -11.41 1.43
CA GLY A 278 16.70 -12.12 0.16
C GLY A 278 18.00 -12.18 -0.66
N GLU A 279 18.79 -11.12 -0.63
CA GLU A 279 20.11 -11.00 -1.29
C GLU A 279 21.26 -11.54 -0.42
N GLY A 280 20.97 -12.06 0.78
CA GLY A 280 21.93 -12.79 1.62
C GLY A 280 22.40 -12.09 2.88
N ALA A 281 21.83 -10.95 3.29
CA ALA A 281 22.13 -10.37 4.60
C ALA A 281 21.66 -11.28 5.73
N ILE A 282 22.48 -11.40 6.79
CA ILE A 282 22.29 -12.34 7.90
C ILE A 282 22.06 -11.63 9.23
N LEU A 283 21.26 -12.27 10.09
CA LEU A 283 20.99 -11.81 11.45
C LEU A 283 22.02 -12.38 12.43
N LEU A 284 22.60 -11.49 13.22
CA LEU A 284 23.61 -11.82 14.23
C LEU A 284 23.14 -11.39 15.61
N ASN A 285 23.44 -12.20 16.63
CA ASN A 285 23.24 -11.88 18.04
C ASN A 285 24.34 -10.95 18.59
N ALA A 286 24.27 -10.57 19.86
CA ALA A 286 25.28 -9.71 20.50
C ALA A 286 26.69 -10.31 20.49
N ALA A 287 26.84 -11.63 20.36
CA ALA A 287 28.13 -12.29 20.23
C ALA A 287 28.66 -12.37 18.78
N GLY A 288 27.89 -11.88 17.81
CA GLY A 288 28.23 -11.94 16.38
C GLY A 288 27.93 -13.29 15.74
N GLU A 289 27.08 -14.11 16.33
CA GLU A 289 26.70 -15.42 15.83
C GLU A 289 25.32 -15.38 15.15
N ARG A 290 25.21 -16.09 14.01
CA ARG A 290 23.92 -16.26 13.32
C ARG A 290 22.99 -17.16 14.14
N PHE A 291 21.73 -16.75 14.35
CA PHE A 291 20.81 -17.44 15.26
C PHE A 291 19.49 -17.91 14.60
N THR A 292 19.23 -17.52 13.35
CA THR A 292 17.97 -17.90 12.66
C THR A 292 18.18 -18.08 11.15
N ASP A 293 17.18 -18.67 10.48
CA ASP A 293 17.05 -18.63 9.01
C ASP A 293 16.23 -17.38 8.62
N GLU A 294 16.89 -16.43 7.98
CA GLU A 294 16.36 -15.11 7.62
C GLU A 294 15.26 -15.15 6.54
N LEU A 295 15.12 -16.26 5.82
CA LEU A 295 14.15 -16.42 4.73
C LEU A 295 12.83 -17.05 5.16
N GLN A 296 12.67 -17.35 6.44
CA GLN A 296 11.38 -17.75 7.01
C GLN A 296 10.33 -16.62 6.93
N PRO A 297 9.03 -16.91 7.07
CA PRO A 297 7.98 -15.90 7.20
C PRO A 297 8.29 -14.83 8.25
N ARG A 298 7.82 -13.61 8.03
CA ARG A 298 8.16 -12.44 8.88
C ARG A 298 7.87 -12.64 10.35
N ASP A 299 6.74 -13.21 10.69
CA ASP A 299 6.34 -13.51 12.07
C ASP A 299 7.30 -14.48 12.76
N VAL A 300 7.77 -15.50 12.04
CA VAL A 300 8.78 -16.46 12.54
C VAL A 300 10.10 -15.74 12.82
N VAL A 301 10.59 -14.94 11.86
CA VAL A 301 11.86 -14.22 12.02
C VAL A 301 11.75 -13.16 13.12
N ALA A 302 10.63 -12.42 13.19
CA ALA A 302 10.39 -11.42 14.23
C ALA A 302 10.32 -12.06 15.63
N ALA A 303 9.72 -13.25 15.75
CA ALA A 303 9.70 -14.00 17.00
C ALA A 303 11.11 -14.46 17.40
N ALA A 304 11.91 -14.95 16.46
CA ALA A 304 13.30 -15.35 16.69
C ALA A 304 14.16 -14.18 17.19
N ILE A 305 14.03 -13.00 16.57
CA ILE A 305 14.75 -11.79 17.01
C ILE A 305 14.33 -11.38 18.43
N ARG A 306 13.03 -11.35 18.74
CA ARG A 306 12.54 -11.02 20.10
C ARG A 306 13.06 -11.99 21.17
N GLU A 307 13.09 -13.27 20.85
CA GLU A 307 13.61 -14.28 21.77
C GLU A 307 15.12 -14.11 21.98
N GLN A 308 15.88 -13.82 20.91
CA GLN A 308 17.33 -13.58 21.00
C GLN A 308 17.62 -12.30 21.81
N MET A 309 16.93 -11.18 21.54
CA MET A 309 17.03 -9.93 22.31
C MET A 309 16.80 -10.18 23.81
N LYS A 310 15.83 -11.03 24.16
CA LYS A 310 15.56 -11.40 25.54
C LYS A 310 16.72 -12.21 26.17
N GLN A 311 17.32 -13.13 25.41
CA GLN A 311 18.47 -13.94 25.86
C GLN A 311 19.71 -13.07 26.06
N ASP A 312 19.96 -12.13 25.15
CA ASP A 312 21.13 -11.26 25.15
C ASP A 312 20.93 -10.05 26.10
N GLY A 313 19.69 -9.76 26.51
CA GLY A 313 19.35 -8.58 27.32
C GLY A 313 19.50 -7.27 26.56
N THR A 314 19.22 -7.27 25.26
CA THR A 314 19.38 -6.14 24.33
C THR A 314 18.03 -5.59 23.85
N GLU A 315 18.02 -4.37 23.32
CA GLU A 315 16.84 -3.75 22.68
C GLU A 315 16.85 -3.93 21.14
N HIS A 316 17.90 -4.53 20.59
CA HIS A 316 18.07 -4.80 19.15
C HIS A 316 19.01 -5.99 18.94
N GLU A 317 18.95 -6.54 17.73
CA GLU A 317 19.94 -7.46 17.19
C GLU A 317 20.63 -6.82 15.97
N TRP A 318 21.52 -7.56 15.31
CA TRP A 318 22.36 -7.02 14.25
C TRP A 318 22.04 -7.64 12.90
N LEU A 319 21.95 -6.82 11.86
CA LEU A 319 21.88 -7.25 10.47
C LEU A 319 23.21 -6.96 9.78
N SER A 320 23.87 -7.99 9.24
CA SER A 320 25.14 -7.91 8.56
C SER A 320 24.98 -8.10 7.04
N PHE A 321 25.55 -7.18 6.27
CA PHE A 321 25.62 -7.26 4.81
C PHE A 321 26.92 -7.91 4.32
N ALA A 322 27.77 -8.42 5.21
CA ALA A 322 29.06 -9.01 4.83
C ALA A 322 28.97 -10.13 3.77
N PRO A 323 27.89 -10.97 3.73
CA PRO A 323 27.75 -11.97 2.67
C PRO A 323 27.19 -11.42 1.34
N VAL A 324 26.68 -10.17 1.32
CA VAL A 324 26.07 -9.57 0.12
C VAL A 324 27.13 -8.96 -0.77
N GLU A 325 27.04 -9.17 -2.09
CA GLU A 325 27.97 -8.59 -3.05
C GLU A 325 27.92 -7.03 -2.97
N ARG A 326 29.11 -6.40 -2.94
CA ARG A 326 29.20 -4.94 -2.75
C ARG A 326 28.46 -4.14 -3.83
N ASP A 327 28.45 -4.63 -5.08
CA ASP A 327 27.75 -3.98 -6.19
C ASP A 327 26.22 -4.05 -6.00
N VAL A 328 25.69 -5.11 -5.39
CA VAL A 328 24.29 -5.22 -5.00
C VAL A 328 23.96 -4.19 -3.92
N VAL A 329 24.81 -4.07 -2.88
CA VAL A 329 24.59 -3.08 -1.81
C VAL A 329 24.59 -1.66 -2.36
N THR A 330 25.54 -1.31 -3.24
CA THR A 330 25.67 0.05 -3.78
C THR A 330 24.66 0.40 -4.86
N GLY A 331 24.13 -0.61 -5.56
CA GLY A 331 23.12 -0.45 -6.62
C GLY A 331 21.70 -0.61 -6.09
N HIS A 332 21.37 -1.81 -5.58
CA HIS A 332 20.02 -2.15 -5.17
C HIS A 332 19.60 -1.49 -3.82
N PHE A 333 20.55 -1.33 -2.87
CA PHE A 333 20.25 -0.81 -1.52
C PHE A 333 20.87 0.57 -1.25
N ALA A 334 21.02 1.39 -2.30
CA ALA A 334 21.68 2.69 -2.21
C ALA A 334 21.01 3.64 -1.21
N ASN A 335 19.67 3.67 -1.14
CA ASN A 335 18.94 4.55 -0.22
C ASN A 335 18.98 4.02 1.23
N ILE A 336 18.92 2.69 1.42
CA ILE A 336 19.10 2.07 2.75
C ILE A 336 20.51 2.43 3.26
N ARG A 337 21.55 2.27 2.41
CA ARG A 337 22.91 2.64 2.79
C ARG A 337 23.04 4.12 3.14
N ALA A 338 22.45 5.00 2.32
CA ALA A 338 22.49 6.44 2.55
C ALA A 338 21.85 6.79 3.93
N ARG A 339 20.70 6.20 4.24
CA ARG A 339 20.04 6.39 5.54
C ARG A 339 20.89 5.88 6.72
N CYS A 340 21.52 4.71 6.59
CA CYS A 340 22.41 4.18 7.64
C CYS A 340 23.65 5.06 7.85
N LEU A 341 24.17 5.66 6.76
CA LEU A 341 25.29 6.62 6.84
C LEU A 341 24.92 7.90 7.61
N GLU A 342 23.66 8.35 7.58
CA GLU A 342 23.18 9.47 8.40
C GLU A 342 23.31 9.15 9.90
N ASP A 343 23.15 7.89 10.30
CA ASP A 343 23.37 7.40 11.65
C ASP A 343 24.83 7.03 11.94
N GLY A 344 25.75 7.32 10.99
CA GLY A 344 27.20 7.09 11.12
C GLY A 344 27.63 5.65 10.85
N ARG A 345 26.79 4.80 10.21
CA ARG A 345 27.07 3.39 9.92
C ARG A 345 27.09 3.09 8.43
N ASP A 346 28.19 2.53 7.93
CA ASP A 346 28.23 2.02 6.56
C ASP A 346 27.94 0.51 6.57
N ILE A 347 26.82 0.11 5.97
CA ILE A 347 26.40 -1.30 5.86
C ILE A 347 27.38 -2.17 5.05
N LEU A 348 28.32 -1.54 4.31
CA LEU A 348 29.41 -2.25 3.63
C LEU A 348 30.52 -2.71 4.57
N ASP A 349 30.66 -2.08 5.72
CA ASP A 349 31.82 -2.25 6.60
C ASP A 349 31.44 -2.78 7.98
N GLU A 350 30.19 -2.57 8.44
CA GLU A 350 29.72 -3.00 9.76
C GLU A 350 28.25 -3.42 9.76
N PRO A 351 27.81 -4.30 10.72
CA PRO A 351 26.42 -4.59 10.92
C PRO A 351 25.63 -3.38 11.44
N ILE A 352 24.33 -3.34 11.15
CA ILE A 352 23.41 -2.33 11.63
C ILE A 352 22.45 -2.90 12.68
N PRO A 353 22.02 -2.10 13.68
CA PRO A 353 21.08 -2.54 14.69
C PRO A 353 19.66 -2.60 14.11
N VAL A 354 18.95 -3.71 14.35
CA VAL A 354 17.58 -3.91 13.87
C VAL A 354 16.67 -4.43 14.98
N THR A 355 15.40 -4.04 14.93
CA THR A 355 14.38 -4.46 15.90
C THR A 355 13.05 -4.75 15.23
N PRO A 356 12.27 -5.73 15.71
CA PRO A 356 10.92 -5.97 15.22
C PRO A 356 10.00 -4.78 15.47
N THR A 357 9.33 -4.32 14.39
CA THR A 357 8.51 -3.11 14.42
C THR A 357 7.17 -3.34 13.69
N GLN A 358 6.11 -2.65 14.10
CA GLN A 358 4.83 -2.71 13.39
C GLN A 358 5.02 -2.25 11.94
N HIS A 359 4.33 -2.92 11.00
CA HIS A 359 4.57 -2.65 9.59
C HIS A 359 3.33 -2.69 8.70
N TYR A 360 2.39 -3.64 8.89
CA TYR A 360 1.23 -3.79 8.03
C TYR A 360 0.01 -4.33 8.80
N PHE A 361 -1.17 -3.86 8.43
CA PHE A 361 -2.44 -4.30 8.99
C PHE A 361 -3.20 -5.16 7.97
N MET A 362 -3.34 -6.47 8.24
CA MET A 362 -4.04 -7.39 7.35
C MET A 362 -5.54 -7.49 7.63
N GLY A 363 -5.98 -7.00 8.79
CA GLY A 363 -7.37 -6.84 9.13
C GLY A 363 -8.00 -5.59 8.51
N GLY A 364 -9.14 -5.17 9.04
CA GLY A 364 -9.80 -3.92 8.65
C GLY A 364 -11.24 -4.07 8.19
N VAL A 365 -11.69 -3.14 7.37
CA VAL A 365 -13.05 -3.14 6.82
C VAL A 365 -13.23 -4.33 5.89
N TRP A 366 -14.20 -5.18 6.21
CA TRP A 366 -14.52 -6.32 5.36
C TRP A 366 -14.99 -5.86 3.98
N VAL A 367 -14.45 -6.46 2.94
CA VAL A 367 -14.89 -6.24 1.57
C VAL A 367 -15.06 -7.55 0.81
N ASP A 368 -15.92 -7.51 -0.19
CA ASP A 368 -16.03 -8.58 -1.19
C ASP A 368 -14.94 -8.46 -2.28
N LYS A 369 -15.06 -9.31 -3.30
CA LYS A 369 -14.12 -9.35 -4.41
C LYS A 369 -14.09 -8.07 -5.27
N ASP A 370 -15.09 -7.22 -5.15
CA ASP A 370 -15.22 -5.96 -5.91
C ASP A 370 -14.98 -4.72 -5.03
N GLY A 371 -14.43 -4.92 -3.82
CA GLY A 371 -14.14 -3.85 -2.87
C GLY A 371 -15.37 -3.26 -2.18
N ARG A 372 -16.55 -3.89 -2.30
CA ARG A 372 -17.78 -3.41 -1.64
C ARG A 372 -17.76 -3.79 -0.18
N THR A 373 -18.11 -2.85 0.69
CA THR A 373 -18.33 -3.10 2.13
C THR A 373 -19.71 -3.68 2.40
N SER A 374 -20.04 -3.88 3.66
CA SER A 374 -21.41 -4.26 4.08
C SER A 374 -22.43 -3.12 3.98
N MET A 375 -21.99 -1.87 3.80
CA MET A 375 -22.84 -0.70 3.55
C MET A 375 -22.88 -0.40 2.06
N PRO A 376 -24.05 -0.36 1.40
CA PRO A 376 -24.15 0.00 -0.01
C PRO A 376 -23.58 1.38 -0.30
N GLU A 377 -23.01 1.54 -1.50
CA GLU A 377 -22.33 2.73 -2.03
C GLU A 377 -21.02 3.10 -1.29
N LEU A 378 -20.60 2.26 -0.33
CA LEU A 378 -19.33 2.37 0.36
C LEU A 378 -18.40 1.21 -0.04
N TYR A 379 -17.19 1.57 -0.43
CA TYR A 379 -16.12 0.67 -0.89
C TYR A 379 -14.87 0.87 -0.04
N ALA A 380 -14.00 -0.15 0.01
CA ALA A 380 -12.67 -0.01 0.58
C ALA A 380 -11.64 -0.79 -0.23
N ALA A 381 -10.39 -0.28 -0.28
CA ALA A 381 -9.28 -0.89 -0.99
C ALA A 381 -7.93 -0.57 -0.34
N GLY A 382 -6.93 -1.41 -0.57
CA GLY A 382 -5.62 -1.32 0.07
C GLY A 382 -5.69 -1.69 1.55
N GLU A 383 -4.72 -1.24 2.33
CA GLU A 383 -4.56 -1.65 3.74
C GLU A 383 -5.75 -1.31 4.65
N THR A 384 -6.64 -0.41 4.21
CA THR A 384 -7.92 -0.14 4.89
C THR A 384 -8.85 -1.37 4.89
N ALA A 385 -8.73 -2.22 3.85
CA ALA A 385 -9.67 -3.28 3.54
C ALA A 385 -9.16 -4.66 3.92
N CYS A 386 -9.99 -5.45 4.61
CA CYS A 386 -9.79 -6.88 4.78
C CYS A 386 -10.48 -7.66 3.66
N ASN A 387 -9.80 -7.83 2.52
CA ASN A 387 -10.27 -8.66 1.41
C ASN A 387 -9.85 -10.13 1.53
N GLY A 388 -9.03 -10.45 2.55
CA GLY A 388 -8.58 -11.80 2.85
C GLY A 388 -7.43 -12.33 1.98
N VAL A 389 -6.78 -11.49 1.17
CA VAL A 389 -5.59 -11.89 0.39
C VAL A 389 -4.43 -12.33 1.30
N HIS A 390 -4.23 -11.63 2.40
CA HIS A 390 -3.01 -11.75 3.20
C HIS A 390 -3.08 -12.80 4.31
N GLY A 391 -4.28 -13.29 4.67
CA GLY A 391 -4.45 -14.16 5.81
C GLY A 391 -3.89 -13.51 7.08
N LYS A 392 -3.29 -14.33 7.96
CA LYS A 392 -2.77 -13.86 9.25
C LYS A 392 -1.39 -13.19 9.16
N ASN A 393 -0.66 -13.39 8.07
CA ASN A 393 0.66 -12.81 7.86
C ASN A 393 0.90 -12.60 6.36
N ARG A 394 1.18 -11.36 5.96
CA ARG A 394 1.32 -10.96 4.56
C ARG A 394 2.64 -11.46 3.95
N LEU A 395 2.56 -12.10 2.79
CA LEU A 395 3.73 -12.34 1.95
C LEU A 395 4.29 -11.00 1.44
N ALA A 396 5.60 -10.83 1.52
CA ALA A 396 6.27 -9.61 1.09
C ALA A 396 5.92 -9.21 -0.35
N SER A 397 5.89 -7.93 -0.66
CA SER A 397 5.61 -7.36 -1.99
C SER A 397 4.22 -7.66 -2.61
N ASN A 398 3.31 -8.31 -1.85
CA ASN A 398 1.92 -8.51 -2.29
C ASN A 398 1.02 -7.27 -2.06
N SER A 399 1.36 -6.38 -1.10
CA SER A 399 0.44 -5.31 -0.69
C SER A 399 0.20 -4.24 -1.75
N LEU A 400 1.24 -3.81 -2.48
CA LEU A 400 1.06 -2.86 -3.58
C LEU A 400 0.18 -3.45 -4.69
N LEU A 401 0.39 -4.73 -5.02
CA LEU A 401 -0.42 -5.44 -6.01
C LEU A 401 -1.87 -5.56 -5.58
N GLU A 402 -2.11 -6.01 -4.34
CA GLU A 402 -3.44 -6.11 -3.76
C GLU A 402 -4.17 -4.77 -3.80
N ALA A 403 -3.52 -3.69 -3.32
CA ALA A 403 -4.09 -2.36 -3.27
C ALA A 403 -4.52 -1.83 -4.66
N LEU A 404 -3.68 -2.04 -5.68
CA LEU A 404 -3.98 -1.69 -7.07
C LEU A 404 -5.14 -2.53 -7.63
N VAL A 405 -5.13 -3.85 -7.39
CA VAL A 405 -6.18 -4.74 -7.89
C VAL A 405 -7.55 -4.37 -7.31
N TRP A 406 -7.65 -4.17 -5.97
CA TRP A 406 -8.93 -3.81 -5.36
C TRP A 406 -9.35 -2.38 -5.66
N GLY A 407 -8.42 -1.43 -5.79
CA GLY A 407 -8.70 -0.07 -6.27
C GLY A 407 -9.36 -0.09 -7.66
N ARG A 408 -8.80 -0.87 -8.61
CA ARG A 408 -9.37 -1.06 -9.95
C ARG A 408 -10.74 -1.75 -9.92
N ARG A 409 -10.90 -2.79 -9.11
CA ARG A 409 -12.16 -3.54 -9.01
C ARG A 409 -13.28 -2.68 -8.43
N ALA A 410 -13.01 -1.90 -7.39
CA ALA A 410 -13.95 -0.95 -6.83
C ALA A 410 -14.37 0.11 -7.86
N ALA A 411 -13.42 0.73 -8.55
CA ALA A 411 -13.71 1.69 -9.62
C ALA A 411 -14.54 1.08 -10.76
N TRP A 412 -14.23 -0.16 -11.16
CA TRP A 412 -15.01 -0.87 -12.16
C TRP A 412 -16.47 -1.08 -11.72
N TYR A 413 -16.66 -1.57 -10.48
CA TYR A 413 -18.01 -1.82 -9.96
C TYR A 413 -18.82 -0.52 -9.80
N MET A 414 -18.20 0.56 -9.29
CA MET A 414 -18.85 1.88 -9.21
C MET A 414 -19.37 2.37 -10.57
N ARG A 415 -18.62 2.08 -11.64
CA ARG A 415 -18.94 2.50 -13.01
C ARG A 415 -20.03 1.65 -13.64
N THR A 416 -19.96 0.31 -13.48
CA THR A 416 -20.77 -0.64 -14.29
C THR A 416 -21.90 -1.29 -13.50
N GLY A 417 -21.78 -1.36 -12.17
CA GLY A 417 -22.64 -2.19 -11.31
C GLY A 417 -22.35 -3.71 -11.44
N GLU A 418 -21.28 -4.09 -12.15
CA GLU A 418 -20.93 -5.49 -12.43
C GLU A 418 -19.52 -5.82 -11.91
N SER A 419 -19.30 -7.09 -11.54
CA SER A 419 -17.98 -7.57 -11.15
C SER A 419 -17.02 -7.58 -12.33
N LEU A 420 -15.78 -7.11 -12.10
CA LEU A 420 -14.71 -7.24 -13.07
C LEU A 420 -14.34 -8.73 -13.23
N ALA A 421 -14.32 -9.18 -14.48
CA ALA A 421 -13.92 -10.56 -14.80
C ALA A 421 -12.48 -10.85 -14.32
N VAL A 422 -12.26 -12.08 -13.89
CA VAL A 422 -10.91 -12.54 -13.51
C VAL A 422 -10.14 -12.94 -14.78
N GLU A 423 -8.95 -12.41 -14.95
CA GLU A 423 -8.10 -12.69 -16.11
C GLU A 423 -7.60 -14.15 -16.10
N GLN A 424 -7.38 -14.74 -17.26
CA GLN A 424 -6.77 -16.07 -17.34
C GLN A 424 -5.26 -15.98 -17.12
N ALA A 425 -4.68 -16.93 -16.39
CA ALA A 425 -3.25 -16.97 -16.16
C ALA A 425 -2.51 -17.18 -17.49
N GLY A 426 -1.60 -16.25 -17.83
CA GLY A 426 -0.75 -16.36 -19.04
C GLY A 426 -0.94 -15.25 -20.07
N GLU A 427 -1.89 -14.34 -19.89
CA GLU A 427 -2.11 -13.19 -20.78
C GLU A 427 -2.20 -11.89 -19.96
N PRO A 428 -1.77 -10.74 -20.46
CA PRO A 428 -0.96 -10.41 -21.65
C PRO A 428 0.57 -10.49 -21.42
N ALA A 429 1.39 -10.27 -22.49
CA ALA A 429 2.84 -10.12 -22.34
C ALA A 429 3.18 -8.90 -21.45
N LEU A 430 4.28 -8.97 -20.69
CA LEU A 430 4.74 -7.86 -19.82
C LEU A 430 5.55 -6.84 -20.65
N ASP A 431 4.91 -6.12 -21.55
CA ASP A 431 5.53 -5.18 -22.48
C ASP A 431 4.88 -3.78 -22.51
N GLY A 432 3.87 -3.54 -21.68
CA GLY A 432 3.12 -2.28 -21.59
C GLY A 432 2.16 -2.01 -22.76
N ARG A 433 1.96 -2.97 -23.69
CA ARG A 433 1.19 -2.71 -24.93
C ARG A 433 -0.27 -3.15 -24.91
N HIS A 434 -0.74 -3.85 -23.89
CA HIS A 434 -2.06 -4.46 -23.91
C HIS A 434 -2.93 -4.01 -22.74
N ARG A 435 -3.98 -3.31 -23.10
CA ARG A 435 -5.18 -3.21 -22.31
C ARG A 435 -6.39 -3.52 -23.18
N ALA A 436 -7.02 -4.67 -22.92
CA ALA A 436 -8.32 -4.99 -23.50
C ALA A 436 -9.40 -4.56 -22.52
N LEU A 437 -9.83 -3.32 -22.55
CA LEU A 437 -11.04 -2.88 -21.86
C LEU A 437 -11.92 -2.05 -22.80
N SER A 438 -13.22 -2.34 -22.75
CA SER A 438 -14.30 -1.84 -23.59
C SER A 438 -14.37 -0.32 -23.76
N ALA A 439 -15.00 0.08 -24.82
CA ALA A 439 -15.35 1.33 -25.50
C ALA A 439 -15.57 2.64 -24.71
N ASP A 440 -15.45 2.71 -23.39
CA ASP A 440 -15.49 3.96 -22.64
C ASP A 440 -14.06 4.41 -22.32
N SER A 441 -13.71 5.64 -22.67
CA SER A 441 -12.37 6.16 -22.40
C SER A 441 -12.15 6.23 -20.89
N LEU A 442 -11.26 5.40 -20.38
CA LEU A 442 -10.74 5.49 -19.02
C LEU A 442 -9.61 6.52 -19.01
N ALA A 443 -9.45 7.22 -17.89
CA ALA A 443 -8.39 8.19 -17.73
C ALA A 443 -7.00 7.61 -18.04
N ILE A 444 -6.76 6.36 -17.61
CA ILE A 444 -5.50 5.64 -17.87
C ILE A 444 -5.29 5.31 -19.37
N ASP A 445 -6.35 5.02 -20.14
CA ASP A 445 -6.25 4.73 -21.58
C ASP A 445 -5.89 5.99 -22.36
N ASP A 446 -6.46 7.14 -21.99
CA ASP A 446 -6.14 8.43 -22.60
C ASP A 446 -4.70 8.84 -22.34
N LEU A 447 -4.20 8.61 -21.13
CA LEU A 447 -2.81 8.86 -20.78
C LEU A 447 -1.83 7.93 -21.52
N ALA A 448 -2.16 6.65 -21.66
CA ALA A 448 -1.35 5.67 -22.40
C ALA A 448 -1.30 6.01 -23.90
N ARG A 449 -2.40 6.46 -24.49
CA ARG A 449 -2.45 6.92 -25.90
C ARG A 449 -1.61 8.17 -26.12
N ALA A 450 -1.67 9.14 -25.18
CA ALA A 450 -0.87 10.35 -25.27
C ALA A 450 0.64 10.07 -25.19
N ALA A 451 1.05 9.13 -24.33
CA ALA A 451 2.44 8.69 -24.23
C ALA A 451 2.93 7.94 -25.49
N GLY A 452 2.06 7.12 -26.11
CA GLY A 452 2.38 6.40 -27.37
C GLY A 452 2.51 7.29 -28.59
N THR A 453 1.80 8.43 -28.63
CA THR A 453 1.87 9.40 -29.73
C THR A 453 3.16 10.21 -29.69
N GLN A 454 3.72 10.48 -28.52
CA GLN A 454 5.02 11.16 -28.38
C GLN A 454 6.22 10.30 -28.81
N ALA A 455 6.13 8.98 -28.67
CA ALA A 455 7.20 8.03 -29.05
C ALA A 455 7.29 7.78 -30.59
N VAL A 456 6.34 8.26 -31.38
CA VAL A 456 6.31 8.10 -32.84
C VAL A 456 6.77 9.40 -33.57
N GLU A 457 6.87 10.53 -32.84
CA GLU A 457 7.31 11.83 -33.38
C GLU A 457 8.78 12.19 -33.04
N GLU A 458 9.53 11.35 -32.29
CA GLU A 458 10.97 11.42 -32.06
C GLU A 458 11.70 10.28 -32.82
#